data_4685f9c0a3256fc6aa53100fb0d10156
#
_entry.id   4685f9c0a3256fc6aa53100fb0d10156
#
_cell.length_a   1.000
_cell.length_b   1.000
_cell.length_c   1.000
_cell.angle_alpha   90.00
_cell.angle_beta   90.00
_cell.angle_gamma   90.00
#
_symmetry.space_group_name_H-M   'P 1'
#
loop_
_entity.id
_entity.type
_entity.pdbx_description
1 polymer ?
#
loop_
_entity_poly.entity_id
_entity_poly.type
_entity_poly.pdbx_seq_one_letter_code
_entity_poly.pdbx_strand_id
1 'polypeptide(L)'
;MPELPEVEVVRAGLHPAVTGAVIERVEVLEPRSLRRHDGPVDDFVDRLGEATILSAVRRGKFLWFPFAAADGDTSHALVAHLGMSGQVLLRERHADDDRLLRIRLDLAHPTHGDIRLAFVDQRIFGSMALDTLEPTPDGEPAGYSGSRLLGHDAEQGDEPQDPAPWLSSIPHQVAHIARDPLDPAFDEHAFFTRMASRGSGVKRALLDQGLVSGIGNIYADESLWAAKIHFDQPCSSLTRSRVKLLLVEIRAVLYKALAEGGTSFDAQYVNVNGQSGYFAHSLNAYGQQGKPCPRCGTPIKRVSFMNRGSHFCPRCQRLR
;
A
#
# COMPACT_ATOMS: atom_id res chain seq x y z
N MET A 1 10.18 4.56 -0.15
CA MET A 1 9.44 3.27 -0.20
C MET A 1 7.98 3.62 -0.13
N PRO A 2 7.17 3.18 -1.08
CA PRO A 2 5.73 3.40 -1.04
C PRO A 2 5.15 2.91 0.29
N GLU A 3 4.29 3.71 0.86
CA GLU A 3 3.49 3.37 2.03
C GLU A 3 2.03 3.25 1.57
N LEU A 4 1.08 3.17 2.47
CA LEU A 4 -0.34 2.98 2.12
C LEU A 4 -0.88 3.98 1.08
N PRO A 5 -0.68 5.32 1.23
CA PRO A 5 -1.25 6.27 0.29
C PRO A 5 -0.74 6.10 -1.14
N GLU A 6 0.56 5.84 -1.31
CA GLU A 6 1.15 5.66 -2.64
C GLU A 6 0.60 4.38 -3.32
N VAL A 7 0.47 3.29 -2.56
CA VAL A 7 -0.08 2.03 -3.10
C VAL A 7 -1.57 2.17 -3.42
N GLU A 8 -2.32 2.93 -2.60
CA GLU A 8 -3.74 3.20 -2.86
C GLU A 8 -3.96 4.06 -4.11
N VAL A 9 -3.13 5.09 -4.33
CA VAL A 9 -3.19 5.90 -5.56
C VAL A 9 -2.94 5.04 -6.80
N VAL A 10 -1.97 4.12 -6.73
CA VAL A 10 -1.71 3.16 -7.82
C VAL A 10 -2.90 2.22 -8.01
N ARG A 11 -3.42 1.60 -6.93
CA ARG A 11 -4.58 0.72 -6.99
C ARG A 11 -5.79 1.40 -7.63
N ALA A 12 -6.14 2.59 -7.14
CA ALA A 12 -7.31 3.34 -7.65
C ALA A 12 -7.17 3.71 -9.12
N GLY A 13 -5.94 4.06 -9.55
CA GLY A 13 -5.66 4.36 -10.95
C GLY A 13 -5.69 3.13 -11.86
N LEU A 14 -5.29 1.96 -11.34
CA LEU A 14 -5.32 0.70 -12.09
C LEU A 14 -6.73 0.12 -12.18
N HIS A 15 -7.50 0.19 -11.10
CA HIS A 15 -8.78 -0.51 -10.95
C HIS A 15 -9.71 -0.38 -12.18
N PRO A 16 -10.04 0.82 -12.69
CA PRO A 16 -10.94 0.94 -13.84
C PRO A 16 -10.35 0.36 -15.14
N ALA A 17 -9.03 0.35 -15.26
CA ALA A 17 -8.37 -0.08 -16.48
C ALA A 17 -8.12 -1.59 -16.52
N VAL A 18 -8.04 -2.27 -15.36
CA VAL A 18 -7.72 -3.69 -15.31
C VAL A 18 -8.92 -4.58 -14.99
N THR A 19 -9.97 -4.04 -14.35
CA THR A 19 -11.14 -4.84 -13.95
C THR A 19 -11.94 -5.27 -15.16
N GLY A 20 -12.05 -6.58 -15.37
CA GLY A 20 -12.69 -7.18 -16.54
C GLY A 20 -11.77 -7.32 -17.76
N ALA A 21 -10.51 -6.91 -17.66
CA ALA A 21 -9.54 -7.08 -18.74
C ALA A 21 -9.05 -8.54 -18.82
N VAL A 22 -8.88 -9.04 -20.03
CA VAL A 22 -8.26 -10.34 -20.33
C VAL A 22 -6.77 -10.16 -20.57
N ILE A 23 -5.95 -11.00 -19.96
CA ILE A 23 -4.50 -11.00 -20.15
C ILE A 23 -4.18 -11.81 -21.43
N GLU A 24 -3.80 -11.13 -22.51
CA GLU A 24 -3.48 -11.79 -23.79
C GLU A 24 -2.03 -12.25 -23.89
N ARG A 25 -1.13 -11.52 -23.20
CA ARG A 25 0.30 -11.83 -23.25
C ARG A 25 0.98 -11.42 -21.96
N VAL A 26 1.87 -12.27 -21.49
CA VAL A 26 2.77 -11.97 -20.35
C VAL A 26 4.21 -12.12 -20.82
N GLU A 27 5.07 -11.19 -20.45
CA GLU A 27 6.50 -11.28 -20.72
C GLU A 27 7.31 -10.86 -19.49
N VAL A 28 8.20 -11.72 -19.05
CA VAL A 28 9.10 -11.50 -17.91
C VAL A 28 10.50 -11.22 -18.42
N LEU A 29 10.89 -9.93 -18.42
CA LEU A 29 12.21 -9.49 -18.87
C LEU A 29 13.28 -9.59 -17.78
N GLU A 30 12.85 -9.62 -16.50
CA GLU A 30 13.76 -9.75 -15.35
C GLU A 30 13.23 -10.81 -14.37
N PRO A 31 13.73 -12.05 -14.43
CA PRO A 31 13.22 -13.15 -13.59
C PRO A 31 13.34 -12.90 -12.08
N ARG A 32 14.31 -12.09 -11.61
CA ARG A 32 14.42 -11.73 -10.19
C ARG A 32 13.23 -10.93 -9.67
N SER A 33 12.43 -10.36 -10.56
CA SER A 33 11.16 -9.72 -10.18
C SER A 33 10.08 -10.72 -9.78
N LEU A 34 10.27 -12.02 -10.06
CA LEU A 34 9.42 -13.12 -9.61
C LEU A 34 9.94 -13.84 -8.35
N ARG A 35 10.91 -13.27 -7.60
CA ARG A 35 11.53 -13.95 -6.45
C ARG A 35 10.57 -14.39 -5.33
N ARG A 36 9.32 -13.96 -5.34
CA ARG A 36 8.26 -14.38 -4.42
C ARG A 36 7.27 -15.35 -5.04
N HIS A 37 7.39 -15.60 -6.32
CA HIS A 37 6.60 -16.59 -7.02
C HIS A 37 7.17 -17.98 -6.74
N ASP A 38 6.29 -18.90 -6.34
CA ASP A 38 6.65 -20.29 -6.07
C ASP A 38 6.50 -21.10 -7.37
N GLY A 39 7.49 -21.03 -8.21
CA GLY A 39 7.52 -21.72 -9.50
C GLY A 39 8.47 -21.08 -10.51
N PRO A 40 8.68 -21.73 -11.65
CA PRO A 40 9.45 -21.18 -12.76
C PRO A 40 8.72 -20.03 -13.47
N VAL A 41 9.45 -19.28 -14.30
CA VAL A 41 8.88 -18.17 -15.09
C VAL A 41 7.73 -18.65 -15.99
N ASP A 42 7.86 -19.84 -16.56
CA ASP A 42 6.85 -20.41 -17.47
C ASP A 42 5.52 -20.67 -16.74
N ASP A 43 5.55 -21.14 -15.48
CA ASP A 43 4.34 -21.30 -14.66
C ASP A 43 3.61 -19.96 -14.46
N PHE A 44 4.37 -18.88 -14.21
CA PHE A 44 3.79 -17.55 -14.07
C PHE A 44 3.14 -17.06 -15.36
N VAL A 45 3.77 -17.32 -16.50
CA VAL A 45 3.28 -16.92 -17.82
C VAL A 45 2.05 -17.72 -18.22
N ASP A 46 2.12 -19.05 -18.11
CA ASP A 46 1.07 -19.95 -18.56
C ASP A 46 -0.23 -19.79 -17.76
N ARG A 47 -0.12 -19.61 -16.44
CA ARG A 47 -1.29 -19.45 -15.56
C ARG A 47 -1.99 -18.11 -15.69
N LEU A 48 -1.30 -17.08 -16.18
CA LEU A 48 -1.89 -15.76 -16.44
C LEU A 48 -2.44 -15.65 -17.86
N GLY A 49 -2.03 -16.52 -18.78
CA GLY A 49 -2.52 -16.51 -20.17
C GLY A 49 -4.04 -16.71 -20.20
N GLU A 50 -4.74 -15.82 -20.93
CA GLU A 50 -6.21 -15.82 -21.08
C GLU A 50 -7.01 -15.60 -19.76
N ALA A 51 -6.32 -15.29 -18.66
CA ALA A 51 -6.97 -14.97 -17.38
C ALA A 51 -7.69 -13.62 -17.43
N THR A 52 -8.85 -13.52 -16.79
CA THR A 52 -9.60 -12.27 -16.64
C THR A 52 -9.36 -11.68 -15.26
N ILE A 53 -8.88 -10.44 -15.19
CA ILE A 53 -8.67 -9.72 -13.93
C ILE A 53 -10.02 -9.31 -13.35
N LEU A 54 -10.30 -9.69 -12.10
CA LEU A 54 -11.59 -9.43 -11.45
C LEU A 54 -11.61 -8.10 -10.72
N SER A 55 -10.49 -7.66 -10.17
CA SER A 55 -10.37 -6.38 -9.45
C SER A 55 -8.92 -6.02 -9.18
N ALA A 56 -8.68 -4.80 -8.67
CA ALA A 56 -7.44 -4.38 -8.02
C ALA A 56 -7.70 -4.15 -6.53
N VAL A 57 -7.07 -4.93 -5.66
CA VAL A 57 -7.29 -4.97 -4.21
C VAL A 57 -6.03 -4.60 -3.46
N ARG A 58 -6.14 -3.88 -2.34
CA ARG A 58 -5.01 -3.48 -1.49
C ARG A 58 -5.27 -3.77 -0.01
N ARG A 59 -4.25 -4.29 0.67
CA ARG A 59 -4.13 -4.25 2.14
C ARG A 59 -2.75 -3.72 2.53
N GLY A 60 -2.70 -2.65 3.33
CA GLY A 60 -1.43 -2.02 3.69
C GLY A 60 -0.63 -1.57 2.48
N LYS A 61 0.53 -2.19 2.25
CA LYS A 61 1.45 -1.91 1.14
C LYS A 61 1.45 -2.97 0.04
N PHE A 62 0.56 -3.97 0.16
CA PHE A 62 0.38 -5.01 -0.84
C PHE A 62 -0.78 -4.66 -1.77
N LEU A 63 -0.56 -4.90 -3.04
CA LEU A 63 -1.53 -4.80 -4.11
C LEU A 63 -1.68 -6.20 -4.72
N TRP A 64 -2.90 -6.62 -5.03
CA TRP A 64 -3.11 -7.85 -5.77
C TRP A 64 -4.31 -7.75 -6.69
N PHE A 65 -4.33 -8.63 -7.67
CA PHE A 65 -5.37 -8.73 -8.67
C PHE A 65 -5.92 -10.15 -8.63
N PRO A 66 -7.09 -10.39 -8.01
CA PRO A 66 -7.80 -11.64 -8.17
C PRO A 66 -8.12 -11.82 -9.65
N PHE A 67 -8.02 -13.04 -10.16
CA PHE A 67 -8.33 -13.31 -11.55
C PHE A 67 -9.13 -14.61 -11.69
N ALA A 68 -9.91 -14.72 -12.76
CA ALA A 68 -10.48 -15.96 -13.24
C ALA A 68 -9.53 -16.53 -14.30
N ALA A 69 -9.00 -17.72 -14.08
CA ALA A 69 -8.20 -18.43 -15.07
C ALA A 69 -9.05 -18.83 -16.30
N ALA A 70 -8.44 -19.27 -17.38
CA ALA A 70 -9.13 -19.67 -18.61
C ALA A 70 -10.20 -20.76 -18.40
N ASP A 71 -10.01 -21.62 -17.40
CA ASP A 71 -10.98 -22.66 -16.99
C ASP A 71 -12.05 -22.16 -15.99
N GLY A 72 -12.01 -20.87 -15.61
CA GLY A 72 -12.94 -20.24 -14.68
C GLY A 72 -12.53 -20.34 -13.20
N ASP A 73 -11.36 -20.92 -12.87
CA ASP A 73 -10.86 -20.94 -11.48
C ASP A 73 -10.54 -19.53 -10.98
N THR A 74 -11.08 -19.17 -9.80
CA THR A 74 -10.88 -17.87 -9.14
C THR A 74 -10.11 -17.99 -7.83
N SER A 75 -9.42 -19.10 -7.61
CA SER A 75 -8.70 -19.39 -6.36
C SER A 75 -7.33 -18.74 -6.25
N HIS A 76 -6.94 -17.89 -7.21
CA HIS A 76 -5.62 -17.29 -7.29
C HIS A 76 -5.66 -15.77 -7.51
N ALA A 77 -4.55 -15.12 -7.16
CA ALA A 77 -4.33 -13.72 -7.43
C ALA A 77 -2.90 -13.45 -7.92
N LEU A 78 -2.75 -12.45 -8.78
CA LEU A 78 -1.47 -11.83 -9.10
C LEU A 78 -1.14 -10.80 -8.00
N VAL A 79 -0.17 -11.09 -7.16
CA VAL A 79 0.29 -10.22 -6.08
C VAL A 79 1.42 -9.33 -6.58
N ALA A 80 1.33 -8.03 -6.34
CA ALA A 80 2.36 -7.05 -6.63
C ALA A 80 2.83 -6.35 -5.34
N HIS A 81 4.14 -6.33 -5.12
CA HIS A 81 4.77 -5.57 -4.05
C HIS A 81 5.76 -4.57 -4.64
N LEU A 82 5.51 -3.28 -4.45
CA LEU A 82 6.30 -2.23 -5.10
C LEU A 82 7.73 -2.09 -4.55
N GLY A 83 8.01 -2.65 -3.37
CA GLY A 83 9.34 -2.54 -2.75
C GLY A 83 9.72 -1.09 -2.46
N MET A 84 10.86 -0.64 -2.99
CA MET A 84 11.36 0.73 -2.81
C MET A 84 11.32 1.57 -4.09
N SER A 85 11.28 0.96 -5.25
CA SER A 85 11.39 1.62 -6.56
C SER A 85 10.51 0.99 -7.63
N GLY A 86 9.71 -0.02 -7.28
CA GLY A 86 8.77 -0.64 -8.19
C GLY A 86 7.58 0.27 -8.46
N GLN A 87 7.13 0.26 -9.70
CA GLN A 87 5.97 0.99 -10.19
C GLN A 87 5.13 0.06 -11.06
N VAL A 88 3.82 0.21 -10.99
CA VAL A 88 2.89 -0.42 -11.92
C VAL A 88 2.25 0.69 -12.75
N LEU A 89 2.55 0.71 -14.03
CA LEU A 89 2.18 1.78 -14.94
C LEU A 89 1.22 1.25 -16.02
N LEU A 90 0.32 2.10 -16.46
CA LEU A 90 -0.51 1.87 -17.65
C LEU A 90 0.16 2.53 -18.86
N ARG A 91 0.17 1.81 -19.97
CA ARG A 91 0.71 2.26 -21.26
C ARG A 91 -0.25 1.84 -22.36
N GLU A 92 -0.20 2.57 -23.47
CA GLU A 92 -0.76 2.07 -24.71
C GLU A 92 -0.04 0.78 -25.12
N ARG A 93 -0.75 -0.20 -25.67
CA ARG A 93 -0.19 -1.52 -26.01
C ARG A 93 1.08 -1.44 -26.87
N HIS A 94 1.15 -0.48 -27.78
CA HIS A 94 2.26 -0.31 -28.71
C HIS A 94 3.26 0.80 -28.32
N ALA A 95 3.14 1.34 -27.11
CA ALA A 95 4.13 2.30 -26.62
C ALA A 95 5.52 1.65 -26.49
N ASP A 96 6.55 2.46 -26.62
CA ASP A 96 7.93 2.04 -26.37
C ASP A 96 8.07 1.51 -24.94
N ASP A 97 8.93 0.53 -24.75
CA ASP A 97 9.19 -0.05 -23.43
C ASP A 97 9.85 0.96 -22.50
N ASP A 98 9.36 1.04 -21.27
CA ASP A 98 10.00 1.81 -20.21
C ASP A 98 11.43 1.28 -19.99
N ARG A 99 12.39 2.18 -19.78
CA ARG A 99 13.83 1.85 -19.66
C ARG A 99 14.15 0.75 -18.63
N LEU A 100 13.33 0.63 -17.59
CA LEU A 100 13.53 -0.31 -16.47
C LEU A 100 12.37 -1.29 -16.36
N LEU A 101 11.73 -1.59 -17.50
CA LEU A 101 10.66 -2.58 -17.57
C LEU A 101 11.18 -3.95 -17.13
N ARG A 102 10.42 -4.62 -16.28
CA ARG A 102 10.74 -5.92 -15.69
C ARG A 102 9.75 -7.00 -16.09
N ILE A 103 8.46 -6.65 -16.06
CA ILE A 103 7.37 -7.53 -16.48
C ILE A 103 6.37 -6.68 -17.22
N ARG A 104 5.80 -7.20 -18.31
CA ARG A 104 4.68 -6.59 -19.01
C ARG A 104 3.55 -7.59 -19.19
N LEU A 105 2.33 -7.08 -19.07
CA LEU A 105 1.11 -7.80 -19.39
C LEU A 105 0.36 -6.96 -20.43
N ASP A 106 0.12 -7.54 -21.60
CA ASP A 106 -0.76 -6.94 -22.61
C ASP A 106 -2.19 -7.38 -22.31
N LEU A 107 -3.09 -6.43 -22.16
CA LEU A 107 -4.46 -6.63 -21.70
C LEU A 107 -5.44 -6.16 -22.78
N ALA A 108 -6.48 -6.96 -23.02
CA ALA A 108 -7.65 -6.54 -23.80
C ALA A 108 -8.79 -6.20 -22.84
N HIS A 109 -9.19 -4.93 -22.81
CA HIS A 109 -10.29 -4.49 -21.95
C HIS A 109 -11.56 -4.22 -22.79
N PRO A 110 -12.73 -4.72 -22.38
CA PRO A 110 -13.95 -4.65 -23.18
C PRO A 110 -14.41 -3.23 -23.51
N THR A 111 -14.07 -2.24 -22.69
CA THR A 111 -14.49 -0.83 -22.88
C THR A 111 -13.32 0.14 -23.08
N HIS A 112 -12.11 -0.20 -22.62
CA HIS A 112 -10.93 0.68 -22.72
C HIS A 112 -9.95 0.26 -23.83
N GLY A 113 -10.26 -0.83 -24.54
CA GLY A 113 -9.41 -1.34 -25.62
C GLY A 113 -8.11 -1.97 -25.11
N ASP A 114 -7.12 -2.01 -25.98
CA ASP A 114 -5.84 -2.67 -25.72
C ASP A 114 -4.90 -1.76 -24.93
N ILE A 115 -4.51 -2.24 -23.77
CA ILE A 115 -3.60 -1.55 -22.85
C ILE A 115 -2.46 -2.46 -22.40
N ARG A 116 -1.41 -1.88 -21.88
CA ARG A 116 -0.28 -2.59 -21.27
C ARG A 116 -0.16 -2.21 -19.80
N LEU A 117 -0.07 -3.23 -18.93
CA LEU A 117 0.38 -3.06 -17.56
C LEU A 117 1.89 -3.34 -17.52
N ALA A 118 2.67 -2.33 -17.16
CA ALA A 118 4.12 -2.36 -17.12
C ALA A 118 4.61 -2.32 -15.66
N PHE A 119 5.32 -3.37 -15.22
CA PHE A 119 6.04 -3.35 -13.96
C PHE A 119 7.47 -2.87 -14.18
N VAL A 120 7.75 -1.69 -13.67
CA VAL A 120 9.03 -1.00 -13.84
C VAL A 120 9.73 -0.92 -12.48
N ASP A 121 10.98 -1.34 -12.37
CA ASP A 121 11.72 -1.29 -11.10
C ASP A 121 13.22 -1.09 -11.30
N GLN A 122 13.74 0.04 -10.83
CA GLN A 122 15.16 0.37 -10.93
C GLN A 122 16.04 -0.57 -10.11
N ARG A 123 15.61 -0.92 -8.88
CA ARG A 123 16.43 -1.65 -7.90
C ARG A 123 16.11 -3.13 -7.80
N ILE A 124 15.07 -3.59 -8.47
CA ILE A 124 14.53 -4.95 -8.40
C ILE A 124 14.20 -5.33 -6.93
N PHE A 125 13.67 -4.39 -6.16
CA PHE A 125 13.18 -4.59 -4.79
C PHE A 125 11.68 -4.85 -4.73
N GLY A 126 10.96 -4.53 -5.77
CA GLY A 126 9.60 -4.93 -6.00
C GLY A 126 9.52 -6.37 -6.51
N SER A 127 8.34 -6.93 -6.59
CA SER A 127 8.11 -8.27 -7.12
C SER A 127 6.67 -8.48 -7.53
N MET A 128 6.47 -9.39 -8.47
CA MET A 128 5.17 -10.00 -8.75
C MET A 128 5.23 -11.49 -8.42
N ALA A 129 4.09 -12.09 -8.08
CA ALA A 129 3.95 -13.51 -7.82
C ALA A 129 2.50 -13.94 -8.02
N LEU A 130 2.27 -15.15 -8.46
CA LEU A 130 0.98 -15.81 -8.30
C LEU A 130 0.89 -16.39 -6.89
N ASP A 131 -0.29 -16.31 -6.31
CA ASP A 131 -0.52 -16.81 -4.97
C ASP A 131 -1.96 -17.35 -4.83
N THR A 132 -2.11 -18.35 -3.98
CA THR A 132 -3.43 -18.91 -3.68
C THR A 132 -4.20 -17.99 -2.76
N LEU A 133 -5.47 -17.81 -3.04
CA LEU A 133 -6.42 -17.10 -2.19
C LEU A 133 -6.93 -18.02 -1.09
N GLU A 134 -6.91 -17.57 0.16
CA GLU A 134 -7.48 -18.25 1.31
C GLU A 134 -8.54 -17.36 1.99
N PRO A 135 -9.61 -17.92 2.59
CA PRO A 135 -10.61 -17.14 3.27
C PRO A 135 -10.00 -16.24 4.37
N THR A 136 -10.48 -15.00 4.50
CA THR A 136 -10.08 -14.14 5.61
C THR A 136 -10.55 -14.71 6.94
N PRO A 137 -9.72 -14.65 8.01
CA PRO A 137 -10.09 -15.23 9.31
C PRO A 137 -11.34 -14.60 9.95
N ASP A 138 -11.66 -13.38 9.58
CA ASP A 138 -12.80 -12.60 10.10
C ASP A 138 -14.03 -12.61 9.17
N GLY A 139 -13.92 -13.22 7.99
CA GLY A 139 -14.99 -13.27 6.99
C GLY A 139 -15.29 -11.93 6.27
N GLU A 140 -14.60 -10.87 6.66
CA GLU A 140 -14.75 -9.54 6.07
C GLU A 140 -13.94 -9.41 4.75
N PRO A 141 -14.24 -8.44 3.89
CA PRO A 141 -13.47 -8.20 2.67
C PRO A 141 -11.96 -8.15 2.94
N ALA A 142 -11.18 -8.84 2.10
CA ALA A 142 -9.75 -9.05 2.34
C ALA A 142 -8.93 -7.76 2.30
N GLY A 143 -9.40 -6.76 1.57
CA GLY A 143 -8.76 -5.46 1.43
C GLY A 143 -9.66 -4.48 0.73
N TYR A 144 -9.16 -3.28 0.46
CA TYR A 144 -9.91 -2.26 -0.24
C TYR A 144 -9.88 -2.49 -1.76
N SER A 145 -11.06 -2.59 -2.37
CA SER A 145 -11.26 -2.87 -3.80
C SER A 145 -12.27 -1.91 -4.47
N GLY A 146 -12.68 -0.83 -3.79
CA GLY A 146 -13.63 0.14 -4.33
C GLY A 146 -13.15 0.80 -5.63
N SER A 147 -14.08 1.20 -6.48
CA SER A 147 -13.79 1.84 -7.77
C SER A 147 -13.14 3.23 -7.64
N ARG A 148 -13.26 3.86 -6.47
CA ARG A 148 -12.71 5.19 -6.18
C ARG A 148 -11.50 5.10 -5.25
N LEU A 149 -10.73 6.17 -5.19
CA LEU A 149 -9.69 6.35 -4.21
C LEU A 149 -10.30 6.39 -2.79
N LEU A 150 -9.76 5.61 -1.86
CA LEU A 150 -10.21 5.60 -0.47
C LEU A 150 -10.14 7.02 0.12
N GLY A 151 -11.22 7.47 0.75
CA GLY A 151 -11.32 8.81 1.34
C GLY A 151 -11.97 9.89 0.46
N HIS A 152 -12.29 9.61 -0.79
CA HIS A 152 -13.23 10.40 -1.58
C HIS A 152 -14.64 9.82 -1.40
N ASP A 153 -15.57 10.65 -0.96
CA ASP A 153 -16.93 10.34 -0.53
C ASP A 153 -17.49 9.05 -1.14
N ALA A 154 -17.53 8.01 -0.33
CA ALA A 154 -18.23 6.78 -0.65
C ALA A 154 -19.72 7.07 -0.50
N GLU A 155 -20.34 7.61 -1.54
CA GLU A 155 -21.77 7.39 -1.69
C GLU A 155 -21.97 5.88 -1.82
N GLN A 156 -22.71 5.33 -0.87
CA GLN A 156 -23.16 3.95 -0.82
C GLN A 156 -23.92 3.65 -2.13
N GLY A 157 -23.24 2.98 -3.06
CA GLY A 157 -23.88 2.61 -4.32
C GLY A 157 -22.91 1.77 -5.13
N ASP A 158 -23.11 0.48 -5.09
CA ASP A 158 -22.58 -0.66 -5.83
C ASP A 158 -21.77 -1.66 -4.97
N GLU A 159 -22.32 -2.03 -3.81
CA GLU A 159 -22.00 -3.36 -3.28
C GLU A 159 -22.76 -4.39 -4.12
N PRO A 160 -22.09 -5.37 -4.74
CA PRO A 160 -22.76 -6.46 -5.41
C PRO A 160 -23.69 -7.16 -4.42
N GLN A 161 -24.92 -7.47 -4.83
CA GLN A 161 -25.94 -8.12 -3.98
C GLN A 161 -25.52 -9.51 -3.48
N ASP A 162 -24.46 -10.10 -4.07
CA ASP A 162 -23.78 -11.32 -3.62
C ASP A 162 -22.26 -11.07 -3.68
N PRO A 163 -21.57 -10.98 -2.54
CA PRO A 163 -20.12 -10.72 -2.54
C PRO A 163 -19.39 -11.90 -3.20
N ALA A 164 -18.67 -11.64 -4.29
CA ALA A 164 -17.88 -12.64 -4.97
C ALA A 164 -16.90 -13.31 -3.99
N PRO A 165 -16.70 -14.63 -4.03
CA PRO A 165 -15.85 -15.37 -3.07
C PRO A 165 -14.43 -14.82 -2.91
N TRP A 166 -13.85 -14.27 -3.99
CA TRP A 166 -12.52 -13.64 -3.95
C TRP A 166 -12.48 -12.35 -3.11
N LEU A 167 -13.62 -11.71 -2.84
CA LEU A 167 -13.66 -10.46 -2.07
C LEU A 167 -13.28 -10.69 -0.60
N SER A 168 -13.73 -11.80 0.01
CA SER A 168 -13.37 -12.23 1.35
C SER A 168 -12.22 -13.23 1.38
N SER A 169 -11.38 -13.26 0.32
CA SER A 169 -10.22 -14.13 0.21
C SER A 169 -8.94 -13.31 0.03
N ILE A 170 -7.91 -13.69 0.77
CA ILE A 170 -6.61 -12.98 0.81
C ILE A 170 -5.50 -13.88 0.27
N PRO A 171 -4.53 -13.34 -0.50
CA PRO A 171 -3.37 -14.13 -0.90
C PRO A 171 -2.59 -14.62 0.33
N HIS A 172 -2.17 -15.89 0.33
CA HIS A 172 -1.47 -16.53 1.44
C HIS A 172 -0.27 -15.70 1.94
N GLN A 173 0.57 -15.20 1.02
CA GLN A 173 1.72 -14.36 1.39
C GLN A 173 1.34 -12.97 1.94
N VAL A 174 0.06 -12.58 1.91
CA VAL A 174 -0.47 -11.33 2.48
C VAL A 174 -1.24 -11.57 3.78
N ALA A 175 -1.66 -12.81 4.07
CA ALA A 175 -2.52 -13.16 5.19
C ALA A 175 -1.95 -12.74 6.57
N HIS A 176 -0.62 -12.72 6.71
CA HIS A 176 0.06 -12.29 7.94
C HIS A 176 0.02 -10.77 8.20
N ILE A 177 -0.44 -9.97 7.23
CA ILE A 177 -0.49 -8.50 7.33
C ILE A 177 -1.78 -8.08 8.03
N ALA A 178 -1.67 -7.26 9.07
CA ALA A 178 -2.83 -6.69 9.75
C ALA A 178 -3.62 -5.77 8.82
N ARG A 179 -4.88 -5.51 9.17
CA ARG A 179 -5.67 -4.47 8.52
C ARG A 179 -5.03 -3.10 8.74
N ASP A 180 -5.16 -2.20 7.78
CA ASP A 180 -4.68 -0.83 7.91
C ASP A 180 -5.73 0.08 8.57
N PRO A 181 -5.32 1.26 9.08
CA PRO A 181 -6.21 2.13 9.87
C PRO A 181 -7.41 2.69 9.10
N LEU A 182 -7.39 2.61 7.76
CA LEU A 182 -8.46 3.11 6.88
C LEU A 182 -9.42 1.99 6.45
N ASP A 183 -9.09 0.72 6.75
CA ASP A 183 -9.96 -0.42 6.46
C ASP A 183 -11.21 -0.34 7.35
N PRO A 184 -12.45 -0.41 6.78
CA PRO A 184 -13.68 -0.42 7.58
C PRO A 184 -13.74 -1.53 8.64
N ALA A 185 -13.12 -2.68 8.37
CA ALA A 185 -13.04 -3.82 9.30
C ALA A 185 -11.82 -3.74 10.26
N PHE A 186 -11.19 -2.56 10.40
CA PHE A 186 -10.07 -2.38 11.34
C PHE A 186 -10.56 -2.46 12.79
N ASP A 187 -10.08 -3.46 13.53
CA ASP A 187 -10.42 -3.64 14.95
C ASP A 187 -9.59 -2.70 15.85
N GLU A 188 -10.19 -1.56 16.21
CA GLU A 188 -9.58 -0.58 17.12
C GLU A 188 -9.33 -1.18 18.51
N HIS A 189 -10.22 -2.07 19.00
CA HIS A 189 -10.07 -2.65 20.33
C HIS A 189 -8.85 -3.59 20.39
N ALA A 190 -8.71 -4.46 19.40
CA ALA A 190 -7.53 -5.32 19.26
C ALA A 190 -6.25 -4.49 19.11
N PHE A 191 -6.29 -3.42 18.32
CA PHE A 191 -5.15 -2.51 18.17
C PHE A 191 -4.76 -1.88 19.51
N PHE A 192 -5.70 -1.35 20.29
CA PHE A 192 -5.42 -0.77 21.62
C PHE A 192 -4.84 -1.79 22.59
N THR A 193 -5.40 -3.00 22.64
CA THR A 193 -4.94 -4.07 23.52
C THR A 193 -3.51 -4.49 23.17
N ARG A 194 -3.23 -4.69 21.89
CA ARG A 194 -1.90 -5.07 21.39
C ARG A 194 -0.86 -3.96 21.54
N MET A 195 -1.26 -2.69 21.44
CA MET A 195 -0.40 -1.55 21.76
C MET A 195 -0.03 -1.53 23.24
N ALA A 196 -1.02 -1.66 24.14
CA ALA A 196 -0.82 -1.59 25.60
C ALA A 196 0.11 -2.71 26.13
N SER A 197 0.12 -3.88 25.49
CA SER A 197 0.98 -5.01 25.87
C SER A 197 2.45 -4.88 25.44
N ARG A 198 2.80 -3.85 24.65
CA ARG A 198 4.15 -3.70 24.09
C ARG A 198 5.03 -2.78 24.94
N GLY A 199 6.20 -3.26 25.35
CA GLY A 199 7.24 -2.43 25.99
C GLY A 199 8.10 -1.64 25.00
N SER A 200 7.99 -1.91 23.68
CA SER A 200 8.77 -1.21 22.65
C SER A 200 8.30 0.22 22.42
N GLY A 201 9.18 1.06 21.86
CA GLY A 201 8.83 2.42 21.45
C GLY A 201 7.70 2.44 20.40
N VAL A 202 6.83 3.43 20.48
CA VAL A 202 5.60 3.53 19.66
C VAL A 202 5.88 3.53 18.16
N LYS A 203 6.95 4.18 17.69
CA LYS A 203 7.31 4.14 16.27
C LYS A 203 7.64 2.73 15.80
N ARG A 204 8.35 1.94 16.60
CA ARG A 204 8.65 0.55 16.29
C ARG A 204 7.35 -0.26 16.15
N ALA A 205 6.38 -0.03 17.03
CA ALA A 205 5.08 -0.67 16.96
C ALA A 205 4.29 -0.27 15.70
N LEU A 206 4.29 1.00 15.32
CA LEU A 206 3.63 1.49 14.10
C LEU A 206 4.26 0.94 12.81
N LEU A 207 5.55 0.58 12.83
CA LEU A 207 6.23 0.00 11.67
C LEU A 207 6.03 -1.52 11.56
N ASP A 208 5.46 -2.17 12.58
CA ASP A 208 5.12 -3.59 12.58
C ASP A 208 3.83 -3.82 11.78
N GLN A 209 3.99 -4.29 10.54
CA GLN A 209 2.87 -4.54 9.63
C GLN A 209 1.93 -5.65 10.13
N GLY A 210 2.34 -6.47 11.09
CA GLY A 210 1.47 -7.43 11.77
C GLY A 210 0.63 -6.81 12.89
N LEU A 211 0.94 -5.59 13.35
CA LEU A 211 0.11 -4.85 14.31
C LEU A 211 -0.87 -3.91 13.60
N VAL A 212 -0.37 -3.12 12.69
CA VAL A 212 -1.09 -2.16 11.87
C VAL A 212 -0.35 -2.01 10.55
N SER A 213 -1.01 -2.26 9.44
CA SER A 213 -0.33 -2.23 8.15
C SER A 213 -0.40 -0.86 7.47
N GLY A 214 0.38 -0.70 6.40
CA GLY A 214 0.37 0.49 5.57
C GLY A 214 1.27 1.62 6.05
N ILE A 215 1.51 1.75 7.34
CA ILE A 215 2.35 2.79 7.90
C ILE A 215 3.82 2.45 7.68
N GLY A 216 4.59 3.41 7.20
CA GLY A 216 6.05 3.33 7.12
C GLY A 216 6.70 4.51 7.83
N ASN A 217 7.93 4.80 7.43
CA ASN A 217 8.76 5.77 8.16
C ASN A 217 8.24 7.22 8.07
N ILE A 218 7.66 7.58 6.92
CA ILE A 218 7.14 8.92 6.66
C ILE A 218 5.90 9.16 7.54
N TYR A 219 4.91 8.30 7.36
CA TYR A 219 3.62 8.48 8.04
C TYR A 219 3.69 8.18 9.53
N ALA A 220 4.65 7.36 10.00
CA ALA A 220 4.92 7.20 11.42
C ALA A 220 5.44 8.50 12.05
N ASP A 221 6.44 9.17 11.44
CA ASP A 221 6.97 10.42 11.96
C ASP A 221 5.91 11.54 11.93
N GLU A 222 5.15 11.68 10.85
CA GLU A 222 4.09 12.69 10.72
C GLU A 222 2.97 12.48 11.74
N SER A 223 2.48 11.24 11.89
CA SER A 223 1.41 10.92 12.85
C SER A 223 1.85 11.12 14.30
N LEU A 224 3.08 10.76 14.63
CA LEU A 224 3.65 10.97 15.96
C LEU A 224 3.87 12.47 16.25
N TRP A 225 4.28 13.25 15.22
CA TRP A 225 4.36 14.70 15.35
C TRP A 225 2.97 15.31 15.58
N ALA A 226 1.96 14.91 14.83
CA ALA A 226 0.58 15.36 14.98
C ALA A 226 0.04 15.05 16.38
N ALA A 227 0.21 13.82 16.86
CA ALA A 227 -0.21 13.35 18.19
C ALA A 227 0.65 13.87 19.35
N LYS A 228 1.76 14.57 19.09
CA LYS A 228 2.74 15.04 20.10
C LYS A 228 3.27 13.87 20.97
N ILE A 229 3.60 12.75 20.34
CA ILE A 229 4.18 11.56 21.01
C ILE A 229 5.62 11.39 20.54
N HIS A 230 6.54 11.18 21.50
CA HIS A 230 7.93 10.89 21.16
C HIS A 230 8.01 9.51 20.47
N PHE A 231 8.83 9.38 19.44
CA PHE A 231 8.94 8.15 18.64
C PHE A 231 9.34 6.92 19.47
N ASP A 232 10.11 7.13 20.53
CA ASP A 232 10.61 6.09 21.43
C ASP A 232 9.81 5.98 22.75
N GLN A 233 8.66 6.65 22.87
CA GLN A 233 7.78 6.50 24.01
C GLN A 233 7.31 5.06 24.11
N PRO A 234 7.50 4.34 25.24
CA PRO A 234 7.02 2.97 25.37
C PRO A 234 5.50 2.88 25.15
N CYS A 235 5.06 1.92 24.33
CA CYS A 235 3.62 1.76 24.06
C CYS A 235 2.82 1.52 25.33
N SER A 236 3.34 0.70 26.26
CA SER A 236 2.71 0.38 27.55
C SER A 236 2.55 1.58 28.50
N SER A 237 3.29 2.67 28.28
CA SER A 237 3.15 3.91 29.06
C SER A 237 2.08 4.86 28.49
N LEU A 238 1.51 4.55 27.33
CA LEU A 238 0.45 5.36 26.73
C LEU A 238 -0.90 4.98 27.31
N THR A 239 -1.64 5.97 27.78
CA THR A 239 -3.04 5.78 28.18
C THR A 239 -3.91 5.45 26.96
N ARG A 240 -5.03 4.77 27.14
CA ARG A 240 -5.98 4.46 26.06
C ARG A 240 -6.42 5.70 25.28
N SER A 241 -6.63 6.83 25.96
CA SER A 241 -6.96 8.10 25.32
C SER A 241 -5.83 8.64 24.42
N ARG A 242 -4.57 8.43 24.80
CA ARG A 242 -3.42 8.81 23.99
C ARG A 242 -3.27 7.92 22.75
N VAL A 243 -3.52 6.62 22.87
CA VAL A 243 -3.52 5.69 21.71
C VAL A 243 -4.69 6.01 20.77
N LYS A 244 -5.88 6.33 21.33
CA LYS A 244 -7.03 6.78 20.52
C LYS A 244 -6.72 8.06 19.75
N LEU A 245 -6.11 9.07 20.40
CA LEU A 245 -5.66 10.29 19.72
C LEU A 245 -4.65 9.96 18.61
N LEU A 246 -3.67 9.09 18.87
CA LEU A 246 -2.69 8.67 17.88
C LEU A 246 -3.38 8.05 16.65
N LEU A 247 -4.38 7.18 16.85
CA LEU A 247 -5.11 6.56 15.74
C LEU A 247 -5.89 7.60 14.92
N VAL A 248 -6.51 8.59 15.57
CA VAL A 248 -7.18 9.72 14.89
C VAL A 248 -6.18 10.50 14.02
N GLU A 249 -5.01 10.81 14.58
CA GLU A 249 -3.98 11.56 13.83
C GLU A 249 -3.36 10.72 12.70
N ILE A 250 -3.20 9.40 12.88
CA ILE A 250 -2.78 8.50 11.80
C ILE A 250 -3.76 8.58 10.64
N ARG A 251 -5.05 8.44 10.90
CA ARG A 251 -6.09 8.52 9.86
C ARG A 251 -6.09 9.87 9.16
N ALA A 252 -6.02 10.96 9.92
CA ALA A 252 -5.99 12.32 9.38
C ALA A 252 -4.79 12.53 8.44
N VAL A 253 -3.60 12.07 8.83
CA VAL A 253 -2.38 12.17 8.02
C VAL A 253 -2.49 11.32 6.75
N LEU A 254 -3.01 10.10 6.85
CA LEU A 254 -3.19 9.21 5.70
C LEU A 254 -4.23 9.75 4.71
N TYR A 255 -5.39 10.25 5.18
CA TYR A 255 -6.40 10.87 4.32
C TYR A 255 -5.87 12.12 3.62
N LYS A 256 -5.12 12.97 4.33
CA LYS A 256 -4.48 14.12 3.72
C LYS A 256 -3.48 13.70 2.62
N ALA A 257 -2.70 12.67 2.89
CA ALA A 257 -1.75 12.15 1.90
C ALA A 257 -2.46 11.58 0.67
N LEU A 258 -3.57 10.88 0.86
CA LEU A 258 -4.40 10.37 -0.26
C LEU A 258 -4.96 11.51 -1.10
N ALA A 259 -5.51 12.55 -0.47
CA ALA A 259 -6.05 13.72 -1.17
C ALA A 259 -4.98 14.49 -1.99
N GLU A 260 -3.72 14.43 -1.57
CA GLU A 260 -2.58 15.06 -2.23
C GLU A 260 -1.83 14.09 -3.20
N GLY A 261 -2.35 12.88 -3.42
CA GLY A 261 -1.78 11.90 -4.37
C GLY A 261 -0.52 11.18 -3.86
N GLY A 262 -0.29 11.16 -2.54
CA GLY A 262 0.87 10.54 -1.92
C GLY A 262 2.13 11.40 -1.92
N THR A 263 3.25 10.84 -1.42
CA THR A 263 4.57 11.50 -1.37
C THR A 263 5.42 11.11 -2.58
N SER A 264 5.90 12.10 -3.34
CA SER A 264 6.92 11.90 -4.37
C SER A 264 8.19 12.63 -3.93
N PHE A 265 9.06 11.96 -3.16
CA PHE A 265 10.40 12.50 -2.85
C PHE A 265 11.38 12.33 -4.01
N ASP A 266 11.17 11.30 -4.82
CA ASP A 266 11.92 11.04 -6.04
C ASP A 266 10.94 11.10 -7.21
N ALA A 267 11.38 11.58 -8.36
CA ALA A 267 10.65 11.49 -9.63
C ALA A 267 10.26 10.05 -10.02
N GLN A 268 10.58 9.09 -9.16
CA GLN A 268 10.34 7.66 -9.32
C GLN A 268 8.96 7.20 -8.79
N TYR A 269 8.27 7.99 -7.92
CA TYR A 269 6.92 7.66 -7.48
C TYR A 269 5.92 8.53 -8.22
N VAL A 270 5.33 7.93 -9.20
CA VAL A 270 4.31 8.52 -10.05
C VAL A 270 3.05 7.65 -9.98
N ASN A 271 1.89 8.25 -10.22
CA ASN A 271 0.66 7.48 -10.43
C ASN A 271 0.77 6.65 -11.73
N VAL A 272 -0.25 5.86 -12.02
CA VAL A 272 -0.27 4.97 -13.21
C VAL A 272 -0.05 5.71 -14.54
N ASN A 273 -0.30 7.02 -14.57
CA ASN A 273 -0.12 7.90 -15.74
C ASN A 273 1.21 8.67 -15.72
N GLY A 274 2.08 8.43 -14.75
CA GLY A 274 3.38 9.09 -14.65
C GLY A 274 3.38 10.46 -13.96
N GLN A 275 2.34 10.82 -13.20
CA GLN A 275 2.26 12.08 -12.46
C GLN A 275 2.70 11.92 -11.00
N SER A 276 3.47 12.88 -10.49
CA SER A 276 3.98 12.92 -9.11
C SER A 276 2.93 13.43 -8.12
N GLY A 277 2.88 12.84 -6.91
CA GLY A 277 2.07 13.35 -5.81
C GLY A 277 2.68 14.60 -5.14
N TYR A 278 1.86 15.37 -4.45
CA TYR A 278 2.24 16.66 -3.85
C TYR A 278 2.46 16.62 -2.33
N PHE A 279 2.17 15.54 -1.64
CA PHE A 279 2.23 15.47 -0.17
C PHE A 279 3.62 15.76 0.42
N ALA A 280 4.70 15.57 -0.34
CA ALA A 280 6.06 15.94 0.08
C ALA A 280 6.20 17.39 0.55
N HIS A 281 5.39 18.31 0.01
CA HIS A 281 5.37 19.73 0.39
C HIS A 281 4.57 20.01 1.67
N SER A 282 3.75 19.08 2.11
CA SER A 282 2.87 19.20 3.29
C SER A 282 3.45 18.56 4.56
N LEU A 283 4.70 18.06 4.51
CA LEU A 283 5.34 17.40 5.65
C LEU A 283 5.78 18.38 6.74
N ASN A 284 5.51 18.01 7.98
CA ASN A 284 5.79 18.81 9.17
C ASN A 284 7.05 18.38 9.93
N ALA A 285 7.39 17.11 9.90
CA ALA A 285 8.51 16.52 10.63
C ALA A 285 9.47 15.77 9.71
N TYR A 286 8.94 14.84 8.92
CA TYR A 286 9.77 13.99 8.07
C TYR A 286 10.51 14.80 7.01
N GLY A 287 11.86 14.65 6.95
CA GLY A 287 12.70 15.41 6.03
C GLY A 287 12.90 16.89 6.37
N GLN A 288 12.31 17.38 7.48
CA GLN A 288 12.38 18.78 7.89
C GLN A 288 13.49 19.06 8.92
N GLN A 289 14.51 18.21 9.01
CA GLN A 289 15.65 18.40 9.94
C GLN A 289 16.23 19.81 9.87
N GLY A 290 16.40 20.45 11.02
CA GLY A 290 16.94 21.80 11.15
C GLY A 290 15.94 22.93 10.88
N LYS A 291 14.81 22.65 10.22
CA LYS A 291 13.77 23.65 9.99
C LYS A 291 12.93 23.88 11.26
N PRO A 292 12.32 25.07 11.44
CA PRO A 292 11.48 25.36 12.58
C PRO A 292 10.21 24.48 12.55
N CYS A 293 9.87 23.89 13.70
CA CYS A 293 8.60 23.18 13.88
C CYS A 293 7.43 24.14 13.62
N PRO A 294 6.47 23.83 12.73
CA PRO A 294 5.35 24.73 12.43
C PRO A 294 4.50 25.10 13.65
N ARG A 295 4.54 24.27 14.70
CA ARG A 295 3.75 24.45 15.93
C ARG A 295 4.42 25.34 16.98
N CYS A 296 5.75 25.29 17.11
CA CYS A 296 6.44 25.94 18.24
C CYS A 296 7.79 26.61 17.89
N GLY A 297 8.19 26.61 16.63
CA GLY A 297 9.43 27.22 16.15
C GLY A 297 10.73 26.46 16.50
N THR A 298 10.67 25.44 17.37
CA THR A 298 11.88 24.68 17.73
C THR A 298 12.37 23.87 16.54
N PRO A 299 13.68 23.83 16.24
CA PRO A 299 14.19 23.05 15.11
C PRO A 299 13.85 21.56 15.23
N ILE A 300 13.35 20.97 14.13
CA ILE A 300 13.10 19.53 14.00
C ILE A 300 14.44 18.80 14.11
N LYS A 301 14.49 17.75 14.92
CA LYS A 301 15.64 16.85 15.06
C LYS A 301 15.46 15.60 14.23
N ARG A 302 16.60 15.08 13.77
CA ARG A 302 16.72 13.74 13.18
C ARG A 302 17.69 12.93 14.01
N VAL A 303 17.30 11.72 14.37
CA VAL A 303 18.15 10.76 15.07
C VAL A 303 18.16 9.42 14.32
N SER A 304 19.20 8.61 14.54
CA SER A 304 19.24 7.26 13.98
C SER A 304 18.20 6.38 14.67
N PHE A 305 17.46 5.61 13.87
CA PHE A 305 16.41 4.70 14.32
C PHE A 305 16.29 3.51 13.35
N MET A 306 16.57 2.29 13.79
CA MET A 306 16.42 1.06 12.98
C MET A 306 17.02 1.18 11.56
N ASN A 307 18.27 1.59 11.44
CA ASN A 307 18.99 1.85 10.17
C ASN A 307 18.34 2.94 9.27
N ARG A 308 17.47 3.79 9.84
CA ARG A 308 16.81 4.92 9.17
C ARG A 308 16.90 6.18 10.01
N GLY A 309 16.25 7.26 9.61
CA GLY A 309 16.09 8.46 10.43
C GLY A 309 14.71 8.49 11.08
N SER A 310 14.60 9.00 12.31
CA SER A 310 13.36 9.43 12.91
C SER A 310 13.40 10.95 13.10
N HIS A 311 12.36 11.64 12.61
CA HIS A 311 12.25 13.11 12.66
C HIS A 311 11.19 13.50 13.67
N PHE A 312 11.50 14.44 14.55
CA PHE A 312 10.57 14.87 15.60
C PHE A 312 10.90 16.26 16.11
N CYS A 313 9.92 16.92 16.73
CA CYS A 313 10.13 18.15 17.47
C CYS A 313 10.45 17.85 18.94
N PRO A 314 11.65 18.18 19.45
CA PRO A 314 12.05 17.84 20.82
C PRO A 314 11.27 18.62 21.90
N ARG A 315 10.61 19.72 21.54
CA ARG A 315 9.75 20.48 22.44
C ARG A 315 8.32 19.93 22.51
N CYS A 316 7.73 19.60 21.34
CA CYS A 316 6.36 19.10 21.27
C CYS A 316 6.24 17.62 21.63
N GLN A 317 7.25 16.81 21.31
CA GLN A 317 7.28 15.35 21.46
C GLN A 317 8.33 14.99 22.52
N ARG A 318 7.99 15.18 23.79
CA ARG A 318 8.88 14.84 24.92
C ARG A 318 8.67 13.37 25.31
N LEU A 319 9.77 12.67 25.57
CA LEU A 319 9.74 11.36 26.23
C LEU A 319 9.24 11.55 27.68
N ARG A 320 8.27 10.75 28.10
CA ARG A 320 7.63 10.82 29.43
C ARG A 320 7.68 9.49 30.13
#